data_a33edb26d01dfdf7c43e1f7f65cdb3da
#
_entry.id   a33edb26d01dfdf7c43e1f7f65cdb3da
#
_cell.length_a   1.000
_cell.length_b   1.000
_cell.length_c   1.000
_cell.angle_alpha   90.00
_cell.angle_beta   90.00
_cell.angle_gamma   90.00
#
_symmetry.space_group_name_H-M   'P 1'
#
loop_
_entity.id
_entity.type
_entity.pdbx_description
1 polymer ?
#
loop_
_entity_poly.entity_id
_entity_poly.type
_entity_poly.pdbx_seq_one_letter_code
_entity_poly.pdbx_strand_id
1 'polypeptide(L)'
;KDAQEKGYAERNPEADVEGHDACRKIAILTSLVSGQRVDFEDIYTEGITKVTAEDIKYADKLGRVIKLLAMSKKEADGKYYAMVAPFLIDAVNPLYSVNGVFNAIFVEGNMLGDSMFYGSGAGKLPTASAVAADVVDACKNLNENLGFYWSDEKLVLGDTKDDKRRFLVRVKGDAQADAAAMKALFGPVDLVDAGVEGEFGFVTVSLSEAEYAERAAK
;
A
#
# COMPACT_ATOMS: atom_id res chain seq x y z
N LYS A 1 5.88 -0.48 -19.76
CA LYS A 1 6.25 -0.96 -21.12
C LYS A 1 6.35 -2.49 -21.12
N ASP A 2 7.18 -3.10 -20.27
CA ASP A 2 7.32 -4.57 -20.21
C ASP A 2 5.99 -5.28 -19.87
N ALA A 3 5.21 -4.77 -18.92
CA ALA A 3 3.88 -5.29 -18.58
C ALA A 3 2.88 -5.17 -19.74
N GLN A 4 2.94 -4.08 -20.50
CA GLN A 4 2.10 -3.87 -21.68
C GLN A 4 2.49 -4.81 -22.82
N GLU A 5 3.78 -5.01 -23.06
CA GLU A 5 4.30 -5.95 -24.08
C GLU A 5 3.89 -7.40 -23.78
N LYS A 6 3.80 -7.75 -22.50
CA LYS A 6 3.34 -9.07 -22.01
C LYS A 6 1.82 -9.20 -21.88
N GLY A 7 1.06 -8.14 -22.17
CA GLY A 7 -0.40 -8.13 -22.08
C GLY A 7 -0.96 -8.16 -20.66
N TYR A 8 -0.18 -7.73 -19.66
CA TYR A 8 -0.60 -7.64 -18.26
C TYR A 8 -1.14 -6.27 -17.88
N ALA A 9 -0.79 -5.23 -18.61
CA ALA A 9 -1.28 -3.87 -18.41
C ALA A 9 -1.91 -3.35 -19.71
N GLU A 10 -2.97 -2.55 -19.55
CA GLU A 10 -3.65 -1.91 -20.66
C GLU A 10 -2.79 -0.80 -21.31
N ARG A 11 -3.22 -0.32 -22.47
CA ARG A 11 -2.53 0.76 -23.19
C ARG A 11 -2.50 2.06 -22.38
N ASN A 12 -3.56 2.34 -21.61
CA ASN A 12 -3.58 3.39 -20.60
C ASN A 12 -3.52 2.75 -19.20
N PRO A 13 -2.34 2.70 -18.55
CA PRO A 13 -2.16 2.04 -17.26
C PRO A 13 -2.49 2.96 -16.07
N GLU A 14 -3.18 4.08 -16.27
CA GLU A 14 -3.46 5.08 -15.25
C GLU A 14 -4.12 4.48 -14.00
N ALA A 15 -5.11 3.59 -14.19
CA ALA A 15 -5.78 2.93 -13.08
C ALA A 15 -4.83 2.12 -12.19
N ASP A 16 -3.80 1.50 -12.79
CA ASP A 16 -2.79 0.72 -12.07
C ASP A 16 -1.77 1.63 -11.39
N VAL A 17 -1.17 2.57 -12.15
CA VAL A 17 -0.03 3.37 -11.66
C VAL A 17 -0.45 4.47 -10.69
N GLU A 18 -1.70 4.97 -10.78
CA GLU A 18 -2.27 5.92 -9.82
C GLU A 18 -2.99 5.24 -8.65
N GLY A 19 -3.05 3.90 -8.65
CA GLY A 19 -3.59 3.12 -7.54
C GLY A 19 -5.12 3.04 -7.48
N HIS A 20 -5.84 3.49 -8.51
CA HIS A 20 -7.31 3.50 -8.51
C HIS A 20 -7.92 2.09 -8.48
N ASP A 21 -7.30 1.13 -9.15
CA ASP A 21 -7.73 -0.27 -9.11
C ASP A 21 -7.54 -0.86 -7.71
N ALA A 22 -6.36 -0.64 -7.13
CA ALA A 22 -6.06 -1.06 -5.76
C ALA A 22 -7.00 -0.41 -4.73
N CYS A 23 -7.36 0.86 -4.93
CA CYS A 23 -8.31 1.59 -4.10
C CYS A 23 -9.71 0.95 -4.10
N ARG A 24 -10.24 0.62 -5.26
CA ARG A 24 -11.54 -0.07 -5.37
C ARG A 24 -11.51 -1.45 -4.72
N LYS A 25 -10.43 -2.18 -4.89
CA LYS A 25 -10.25 -3.51 -4.27
C LYS A 25 -10.19 -3.43 -2.75
N ILE A 26 -9.44 -2.48 -2.18
CA ILE A 26 -9.36 -2.35 -0.72
C ILE A 26 -10.68 -1.83 -0.12
N ALA A 27 -11.46 -1.01 -0.84
CA ALA A 27 -12.79 -0.61 -0.41
C ALA A 27 -13.70 -1.83 -0.24
N ILE A 28 -13.70 -2.75 -1.21
CA ILE A 28 -14.47 -4.01 -1.14
C ILE A 28 -13.99 -4.87 0.03
N LEU A 29 -12.68 -5.07 0.17
CA LEU A 29 -12.13 -5.90 1.25
C LEU A 29 -12.42 -5.30 2.62
N THR A 30 -12.32 -3.98 2.78
CA THR A 30 -12.66 -3.30 4.03
C THR A 30 -14.14 -3.43 4.34
N SER A 31 -15.02 -3.32 3.33
CA SER A 31 -16.47 -3.54 3.51
C SER A 31 -16.78 -4.96 3.98
N LEU A 32 -16.10 -5.97 3.41
CA LEU A 32 -16.26 -7.36 3.83
C LEU A 32 -15.83 -7.59 5.29
N VAL A 33 -14.72 -6.99 5.71
CA VAL A 33 -14.17 -7.18 7.07
C VAL A 33 -14.95 -6.37 8.11
N SER A 34 -15.42 -5.18 7.77
CA SER A 34 -16.18 -4.31 8.69
C SER A 34 -17.64 -4.66 8.79
N GLY A 35 -18.22 -5.29 7.75
CA GLY A 35 -19.67 -5.50 7.61
C GLY A 35 -20.43 -4.22 7.25
N GLN A 36 -19.75 -3.14 6.89
CA GLN A 36 -20.32 -1.85 6.51
C GLN A 36 -19.80 -1.40 5.14
N ARG A 37 -20.55 -0.56 4.43
CA ARG A 37 -20.13 -0.06 3.12
C ARG A 37 -18.98 0.94 3.25
N VAL A 38 -17.94 0.75 2.45
CA VAL A 38 -16.83 1.70 2.27
C VAL A 38 -16.88 2.27 0.86
N ASP A 39 -16.95 3.60 0.75
CA ASP A 39 -16.86 4.29 -0.53
C ASP A 39 -15.38 4.52 -0.86
N PHE A 40 -14.97 4.15 -2.07
CA PHE A 40 -13.56 4.26 -2.46
C PHE A 40 -13.08 5.72 -2.57
N GLU A 41 -14.00 6.68 -2.74
CA GLU A 41 -13.72 8.12 -2.74
C GLU A 41 -13.24 8.64 -1.38
N ASP A 42 -13.54 7.92 -0.28
CA ASP A 42 -13.07 8.28 1.06
C ASP A 42 -11.67 7.75 1.36
N ILE A 43 -11.10 6.93 0.48
CA ILE A 43 -9.79 6.30 0.69
C ILE A 43 -8.69 7.18 0.10
N TYR A 44 -7.73 7.60 0.95
CA TYR A 44 -6.54 8.26 0.47
C TYR A 44 -5.81 7.39 -0.54
N THR A 45 -5.55 7.94 -1.71
CA THR A 45 -4.91 7.19 -2.80
C THR A 45 -3.78 8.01 -3.42
N GLU A 46 -2.58 7.46 -3.38
CA GLU A 46 -1.39 7.98 -4.03
C GLU A 46 -0.74 6.90 -4.87
N GLY A 47 -0.52 7.20 -6.16
CA GLY A 47 0.13 6.29 -7.11
C GLY A 47 1.65 6.30 -7.04
N ILE A 48 2.28 5.58 -7.99
CA ILE A 48 3.75 5.43 -8.07
C ILE A 48 4.40 6.43 -9.03
N THR A 49 3.66 7.29 -9.68
CA THR A 49 4.18 8.19 -10.74
C THR A 49 5.15 9.23 -10.21
N LYS A 50 5.13 9.52 -8.91
CA LYS A 50 6.07 10.42 -8.24
C LYS A 50 7.33 9.72 -7.72
N VAL A 51 7.36 8.39 -7.70
CA VAL A 51 8.54 7.62 -7.26
C VAL A 51 9.64 7.75 -8.30
N THR A 52 10.81 8.20 -7.86
CA THR A 52 11.96 8.45 -8.74
C THR A 52 12.99 7.32 -8.68
N ALA A 53 13.94 7.32 -9.61
CA ALA A 53 15.07 6.38 -9.58
C ALA A 53 15.94 6.56 -8.32
N GLU A 54 16.03 7.77 -7.80
CA GLU A 54 16.74 8.08 -6.57
C GLU A 54 16.04 7.45 -5.37
N ASP A 55 14.71 7.51 -5.27
CA ASP A 55 13.95 6.83 -4.20
C ASP A 55 14.23 5.33 -4.17
N ILE A 56 14.34 4.71 -5.36
CA ILE A 56 14.69 3.30 -5.49
C ILE A 56 16.12 3.03 -4.97
N LYS A 57 17.09 3.90 -5.27
CA LYS A 57 18.46 3.77 -4.73
C LYS A 57 18.49 3.82 -3.21
N TYR A 58 17.69 4.72 -2.59
CA TYR A 58 17.58 4.79 -1.14
C TYR A 58 16.92 3.53 -0.56
N ALA A 59 15.88 3.03 -1.21
CA ALA A 59 15.22 1.78 -0.82
C ALA A 59 16.22 0.61 -0.87
N ASP A 60 16.94 0.45 -1.96
CA ASP A 60 17.95 -0.60 -2.14
C ASP A 60 19.07 -0.50 -1.08
N LYS A 61 19.54 0.72 -0.79
CA LYS A 61 20.55 0.94 0.24
C LYS A 61 20.09 0.57 1.64
N LEU A 62 18.79 0.70 1.90
CA LEU A 62 18.12 0.28 3.14
C LEU A 62 17.80 -1.23 3.17
N GLY A 63 18.09 -1.97 2.11
CA GLY A 63 17.67 -3.38 1.96
C GLY A 63 16.16 -3.54 1.86
N ARG A 64 15.48 -2.58 1.26
CA ARG A 64 14.03 -2.49 1.14
C ARG A 64 13.58 -2.34 -0.31
N VAL A 65 12.31 -2.52 -0.56
CA VAL A 65 11.67 -2.27 -1.85
C VAL A 65 10.50 -1.32 -1.68
N ILE A 66 10.23 -0.54 -2.73
CA ILE A 66 9.03 0.30 -2.79
C ILE A 66 7.96 -0.48 -3.53
N LYS A 67 6.79 -0.65 -2.91
CA LYS A 67 5.62 -1.28 -3.52
C LYS A 67 4.39 -0.42 -3.33
N LEU A 68 3.54 -0.35 -4.37
CA LEU A 68 2.21 0.22 -4.25
C LEU A 68 1.35 -0.79 -3.48
N LEU A 69 0.97 -0.44 -2.27
CA LEU A 69 0.13 -1.28 -1.43
C LEU A 69 -1.20 -0.57 -1.13
N ALA A 70 -2.26 -1.36 -1.14
CA ALA A 70 -3.53 -0.99 -0.55
C ALA A 70 -3.59 -1.60 0.85
N MET A 71 -3.80 -0.78 1.85
CA MET A 71 -3.84 -1.18 3.26
C MET A 71 -5.20 -0.86 3.85
N SER A 72 -5.71 -1.77 4.67
CA SER A 72 -6.82 -1.52 5.58
C SER A 72 -6.46 -2.10 6.94
N LYS A 73 -6.68 -1.35 8.00
CA LYS A 73 -6.45 -1.80 9.37
C LYS A 73 -7.52 -1.31 10.31
N LYS A 74 -7.82 -2.11 11.32
CA LYS A 74 -8.66 -1.74 12.45
C LYS A 74 -7.78 -1.49 13.66
N GLU A 75 -7.88 -0.31 14.23
CA GLU A 75 -7.17 0.03 15.47
C GLU A 75 -7.92 -0.45 16.72
N ALA A 76 -7.24 -0.42 17.86
CA ALA A 76 -7.77 -0.89 19.13
C ALA A 76 -9.01 -0.10 19.61
N ASP A 77 -9.17 1.14 19.18
CA ASP A 77 -10.34 2.00 19.44
C ASP A 77 -11.54 1.66 18.54
N GLY A 78 -11.37 0.71 17.61
CA GLY A 78 -12.40 0.26 16.69
C GLY A 78 -12.46 1.01 15.37
N LYS A 79 -11.67 2.08 15.19
CA LYS A 79 -11.60 2.82 13.92
C LYS A 79 -10.91 2.02 12.84
N TYR A 80 -11.41 2.16 11.63
CA TYR A 80 -10.77 1.63 10.43
C TYR A 80 -10.04 2.73 9.69
N TYR A 81 -8.85 2.43 9.22
CA TYR A 81 -8.06 3.25 8.32
C TYR A 81 -7.84 2.48 7.03
N ALA A 82 -7.99 3.14 5.90
CA ALA A 82 -7.71 2.56 4.60
C ALA A 82 -6.94 3.56 3.73
N MET A 83 -5.94 3.09 3.01
CA MET A 83 -5.16 3.92 2.10
C MET A 83 -4.49 3.10 1.00
N VAL A 84 -4.16 3.76 -0.08
CA VAL A 84 -3.29 3.24 -1.14
C VAL A 84 -2.13 4.21 -1.30
N ALA A 85 -0.91 3.69 -1.19
CA ALA A 85 0.29 4.52 -1.34
C ALA A 85 1.52 3.66 -1.68
N PRO A 86 2.63 4.27 -2.14
CA PRO A 86 3.93 3.62 -2.17
C PRO A 86 4.44 3.35 -0.75
N PHE A 87 4.68 2.09 -0.43
CA PHE A 87 5.23 1.65 0.85
C PHE A 87 6.65 1.13 0.69
N LEU A 88 7.49 1.50 1.64
CA LEU A 88 8.84 0.96 1.78
C LEU A 88 8.80 -0.26 2.71
N ILE A 89 8.97 -1.46 2.16
CA ILE A 89 8.89 -2.72 2.90
C ILE A 89 10.21 -3.48 2.85
N ASP A 90 10.49 -4.23 3.90
CA ASP A 90 11.68 -5.07 4.02
C ASP A 90 11.39 -6.56 3.78
N ALA A 91 12.43 -7.38 3.79
CA ALA A 91 12.33 -8.80 3.49
C ALA A 91 11.57 -9.62 4.55
N VAL A 92 11.25 -9.03 5.71
CA VAL A 92 10.41 -9.69 6.73
C VAL A 92 8.94 -9.67 6.31
N ASN A 93 8.53 -8.64 5.57
CA ASN A 93 7.16 -8.55 5.07
C ASN A 93 6.93 -9.58 3.95
N PRO A 94 5.91 -10.47 4.06
CA PRO A 94 5.63 -11.49 3.04
C PRO A 94 5.38 -10.94 1.64
N LEU A 95 4.90 -9.69 1.53
CA LEU A 95 4.65 -9.03 0.24
C LEU A 95 5.94 -8.60 -0.47
N TYR A 96 7.10 -8.62 0.20
CA TYR A 96 8.38 -8.24 -0.38
C TYR A 96 8.72 -9.04 -1.64
N SER A 97 8.49 -10.34 -1.60
CA SER A 97 8.81 -11.28 -2.69
C SER A 97 7.75 -11.38 -3.78
N VAL A 98 6.61 -10.70 -3.64
CA VAL A 98 5.54 -10.71 -4.65
C VAL A 98 5.93 -9.80 -5.80
N ASN A 99 6.28 -10.37 -6.96
CA ASN A 99 6.80 -9.64 -8.12
C ASN A 99 6.18 -10.13 -9.43
N GLY A 100 6.36 -9.34 -10.49
CA GLY A 100 5.94 -9.70 -11.85
C GLY A 100 4.43 -9.71 -12.00
N VAL A 101 3.88 -10.81 -12.51
CA VAL A 101 2.43 -11.01 -12.75
C VAL A 101 1.69 -11.37 -11.46
N PHE A 102 2.42 -11.69 -10.39
CA PHE A 102 1.82 -12.15 -9.16
C PHE A 102 1.28 -11.01 -8.32
N ASN A 103 0.14 -11.28 -7.70
CA ASN A 103 -0.51 -10.42 -6.72
C ASN A 103 -0.69 -11.20 -5.42
N ALA A 104 -0.81 -10.50 -4.31
CA ALA A 104 -1.12 -11.11 -3.04
C ALA A 104 -2.03 -10.21 -2.20
N ILE A 105 -2.85 -10.86 -1.38
CA ILE A 105 -3.59 -10.26 -0.28
C ILE A 105 -3.02 -10.87 0.99
N PHE A 106 -2.43 -10.03 1.83
CA PHE A 106 -1.90 -10.43 3.13
C PHE A 106 -2.86 -9.99 4.22
N VAL A 107 -3.21 -10.90 5.12
CA VAL A 107 -4.19 -10.69 6.18
C VAL A 107 -3.56 -11.05 7.51
N GLU A 108 -3.50 -10.09 8.43
CA GLU A 108 -3.11 -10.29 9.82
C GLU A 108 -4.37 -10.48 10.66
N GLY A 109 -4.64 -11.72 11.05
CA GLY A 109 -5.82 -12.09 11.82
C GLY A 109 -5.52 -12.27 13.30
N ASN A 110 -6.44 -11.85 14.18
CA ASN A 110 -6.26 -11.97 15.63
C ASN A 110 -6.25 -13.41 16.17
N MET A 111 -6.88 -14.34 15.46
CA MET A 111 -6.98 -15.75 15.89
C MET A 111 -6.15 -16.67 15.00
N LEU A 112 -6.18 -16.47 13.68
CA LEU A 112 -5.46 -17.31 12.73
C LEU A 112 -3.99 -16.89 12.59
N GLY A 113 -3.67 -15.62 12.92
CA GLY A 113 -2.37 -15.02 12.61
C GLY A 113 -2.28 -14.62 11.13
N ASP A 114 -1.09 -14.73 10.60
CA ASP A 114 -0.77 -14.30 9.24
C ASP A 114 -1.27 -15.30 8.20
N SER A 115 -1.95 -14.78 7.19
CA SER A 115 -2.44 -15.55 6.05
C SER A 115 -2.19 -14.77 4.76
N MET A 116 -1.85 -15.47 3.68
CA MET A 116 -1.61 -14.84 2.40
C MET A 116 -2.30 -15.59 1.28
N PHE A 117 -3.07 -14.86 0.47
CA PHE A 117 -3.60 -15.34 -0.81
C PHE A 117 -2.65 -14.85 -1.90
N TYR A 118 -2.08 -15.76 -2.66
CA TYR A 118 -1.07 -15.46 -3.66
C TYR A 118 -1.40 -16.13 -4.98
N GLY A 119 -1.32 -15.41 -6.09
CA GLY A 119 -1.59 -15.95 -7.40
C GLY A 119 -1.36 -14.96 -8.53
N SER A 120 -1.61 -15.41 -9.76
CA SER A 120 -1.54 -14.55 -10.94
C SER A 120 -2.72 -13.57 -10.95
N GLY A 121 -2.44 -12.27 -10.83
CA GLY A 121 -3.45 -11.21 -10.81
C GLY A 121 -3.94 -10.80 -12.19
N ALA A 122 -3.22 -11.16 -13.26
CA ALA A 122 -3.54 -10.81 -14.64
C ALA A 122 -3.16 -11.95 -15.59
N GLY A 123 -3.69 -11.89 -16.80
CA GLY A 123 -3.41 -12.83 -17.88
C GLY A 123 -4.64 -13.61 -18.35
N LYS A 124 -4.61 -14.04 -19.60
CA LYS A 124 -5.74 -14.67 -20.29
C LYS A 124 -6.29 -15.90 -19.54
N LEU A 125 -5.42 -16.82 -19.13
CA LEU A 125 -5.85 -18.05 -18.47
C LEU A 125 -6.32 -17.85 -17.03
N PRO A 126 -5.61 -17.08 -16.16
CA PRO A 126 -6.09 -16.77 -14.81
C PRO A 126 -7.46 -16.08 -14.83
N THR A 127 -7.65 -15.09 -15.70
CA THR A 127 -8.95 -14.40 -15.83
C THR A 127 -10.05 -15.35 -16.31
N ALA A 128 -9.79 -16.16 -17.32
CA ALA A 128 -10.77 -17.14 -17.79
C ALA A 128 -11.13 -18.18 -16.71
N SER A 129 -10.15 -18.61 -15.90
CA SER A 129 -10.39 -19.52 -14.78
C SER A 129 -11.29 -18.90 -13.71
N ALA A 130 -11.07 -17.62 -13.37
CA ALA A 130 -11.91 -16.90 -12.41
C ALA A 130 -13.35 -16.77 -12.91
N VAL A 131 -13.54 -16.35 -14.17
CA VAL A 131 -14.88 -16.24 -14.78
C VAL A 131 -15.58 -17.60 -14.80
N ALA A 132 -14.88 -18.68 -15.19
CA ALA A 132 -15.45 -20.02 -15.19
C ALA A 132 -15.85 -20.49 -13.79
N ALA A 133 -15.06 -20.16 -12.77
CA ALA A 133 -15.38 -20.48 -11.37
C ALA A 133 -16.66 -19.76 -10.91
N ASP A 134 -16.81 -18.49 -11.24
CA ASP A 134 -18.00 -17.70 -10.91
C ASP A 134 -19.24 -18.23 -11.62
N VAL A 135 -19.13 -18.62 -12.89
CA VAL A 135 -20.24 -19.27 -13.65
C VAL A 135 -20.66 -20.58 -12.99
N VAL A 136 -19.70 -21.41 -12.60
CA VAL A 136 -19.99 -22.68 -11.90
C VAL A 136 -20.66 -22.43 -10.55
N ASP A 137 -20.18 -21.43 -9.81
CA ASP A 137 -20.78 -21.06 -8.51
C ASP A 137 -22.23 -20.54 -8.68
N ALA A 138 -22.44 -19.65 -9.64
CA ALA A 138 -23.78 -19.17 -9.99
C ALA A 138 -24.72 -20.32 -10.41
N CYS A 139 -24.24 -21.29 -11.18
CA CYS A 139 -25.04 -22.46 -11.57
C CYS A 139 -25.42 -23.36 -10.38
N LYS A 140 -24.51 -23.49 -9.40
CA LYS A 140 -24.79 -24.29 -8.19
C LYS A 140 -25.81 -23.61 -7.26
N ASN A 141 -25.88 -22.28 -7.30
CA ASN A 141 -26.74 -21.46 -6.45
C ASN A 141 -27.94 -20.87 -7.23
N LEU A 142 -28.36 -21.51 -8.33
CA LEU A 142 -29.54 -21.09 -9.09
C LEU A 142 -30.78 -21.06 -8.18
N ASN A 143 -31.48 -19.92 -8.21
CA ASN A 143 -32.64 -19.62 -7.39
C ASN A 143 -32.39 -19.39 -5.89
N GLU A 144 -31.12 -19.34 -5.47
CA GLU A 144 -30.76 -18.91 -4.14
C GLU A 144 -30.59 -17.38 -4.11
N ASN A 145 -31.10 -16.75 -3.06
CA ASN A 145 -30.85 -15.33 -2.80
C ASN A 145 -29.67 -15.22 -1.86
N LEU A 146 -28.48 -15.07 -2.43
CA LEU A 146 -27.27 -14.85 -1.67
C LEU A 146 -27.29 -13.41 -1.16
N GLY A 147 -27.35 -13.22 0.17
CA GLY A 147 -27.34 -11.90 0.79
C GLY A 147 -26.03 -11.17 0.60
N PHE A 148 -26.06 -9.86 0.75
CA PHE A 148 -24.82 -9.06 0.79
C PHE A 148 -24.06 -9.32 2.09
N TYR A 149 -22.73 -9.24 2.00
CA TYR A 149 -21.83 -9.47 3.14
C TYR A 149 -21.62 -8.22 4.00
N TRP A 150 -22.13 -7.05 3.57
CA TRP A 150 -22.10 -5.81 4.33
C TRP A 150 -23.44 -5.07 4.23
N SER A 151 -23.69 -4.22 5.21
CA SER A 151 -24.89 -3.36 5.27
C SER A 151 -24.72 -2.11 4.39
N ASP A 152 -25.83 -1.41 4.11
CA ASP A 152 -25.82 -0.11 3.43
C ASP A 152 -25.28 1.02 4.32
N GLU A 153 -25.09 0.76 5.62
CA GLU A 153 -24.51 1.73 6.54
C GLU A 153 -23.07 2.05 6.14
N LYS A 154 -22.79 3.33 5.96
CA LYS A 154 -21.48 3.80 5.56
C LYS A 154 -20.50 3.73 6.73
N LEU A 155 -19.38 3.04 6.54
CA LEU A 155 -18.26 3.06 7.47
C LEU A 155 -17.56 4.43 7.40
N VAL A 156 -17.40 5.07 8.56
CA VAL A 156 -16.59 6.29 8.67
C VAL A 156 -15.13 5.88 8.92
N LEU A 157 -14.28 6.12 7.93
CA LEU A 157 -12.85 5.88 8.05
C LEU A 157 -12.19 6.94 8.91
N GLY A 158 -11.15 6.57 9.65
CA GLY A 158 -10.25 7.50 10.31
C GLY A 158 -9.43 8.30 9.28
N ASP A 159 -9.08 9.54 9.62
CA ASP A 159 -8.19 10.34 8.79
C ASP A 159 -6.77 9.71 8.80
N THR A 160 -6.28 9.33 7.64
CA THR A 160 -4.94 8.73 7.50
C THR A 160 -3.80 9.66 7.92
N LYS A 161 -4.06 10.96 8.08
CA LYS A 161 -3.11 11.92 8.61
C LYS A 161 -2.83 11.74 10.10
N ASP A 162 -3.79 11.16 10.83
CA ASP A 162 -3.65 10.84 12.25
C ASP A 162 -2.91 9.51 12.46
N ASP A 163 -2.89 8.66 11.44
CA ASP A 163 -2.21 7.38 11.49
C ASP A 163 -0.69 7.55 11.56
N LYS A 164 -0.07 6.92 12.57
CA LYS A 164 1.37 7.01 12.79
C LYS A 164 2.12 6.01 11.93
N ARG A 165 3.05 6.54 11.13
CA ARG A 165 3.91 5.77 10.23
C ARG A 165 5.30 6.35 10.13
N ARG A 166 6.22 5.58 9.59
CA ARG A 166 7.59 6.04 9.33
C ARG A 166 7.68 6.56 7.89
N PHE A 167 8.40 7.64 7.72
CA PHE A 167 8.61 8.28 6.41
C PHE A 167 10.06 8.10 5.97
N LEU A 168 10.26 7.72 4.71
CA LEU A 168 11.54 7.90 4.03
C LEU A 168 11.61 9.36 3.58
N VAL A 169 12.62 10.06 4.04
CA VAL A 169 12.82 11.47 3.73
C VAL A 169 14.15 11.62 3.01
N ARG A 170 14.15 12.38 1.93
CA ARG A 170 15.36 12.80 1.20
C ARG A 170 15.59 14.28 1.44
N VAL A 171 16.82 14.65 1.74
CA VAL A 171 17.21 16.02 2.09
C VAL A 171 18.42 16.42 1.26
N LYS A 172 18.39 17.63 0.73
CA LYS A 172 19.56 18.25 0.10
C LYS A 172 20.54 18.68 1.20
N GLY A 173 21.80 18.24 1.11
CA GLY A 173 22.81 18.53 2.10
C GLY A 173 23.86 17.44 2.20
N ASP A 174 24.63 17.48 3.29
CA ASP A 174 25.68 16.51 3.61
C ASP A 174 25.29 15.71 4.85
N ALA A 175 25.28 14.38 4.73
CA ALA A 175 24.85 13.47 5.80
C ALA A 175 25.66 13.66 7.11
N GLN A 176 26.96 14.01 7.03
CA GLN A 176 27.79 14.16 8.21
C GLN A 176 27.59 15.54 8.86
N ALA A 177 27.52 16.59 8.04
CA ALA A 177 27.30 17.95 8.50
C ALA A 177 25.93 18.14 9.14
N ASP A 178 24.88 17.56 8.52
CA ASP A 178 23.48 17.79 8.89
C ASP A 178 22.92 16.75 9.87
N ALA A 179 23.69 15.70 10.19
CA ALA A 179 23.27 14.60 11.08
C ALA A 179 22.69 15.07 12.42
N ALA A 180 23.35 16.05 13.05
CA ALA A 180 22.92 16.55 14.36
C ALA A 180 21.59 17.32 14.27
N ALA A 181 21.38 18.09 13.21
CA ALA A 181 20.16 18.84 12.98
C ALA A 181 18.99 17.88 12.71
N MET A 182 19.19 16.87 11.86
CA MET A 182 18.15 15.88 11.57
C MET A 182 17.74 15.08 12.81
N LYS A 183 18.71 14.69 13.65
CA LYS A 183 18.43 14.02 14.92
C LYS A 183 17.71 14.92 15.93
N ALA A 184 18.01 16.21 15.95
CA ALA A 184 17.32 17.16 16.80
C ALA A 184 15.85 17.38 16.38
N LEU A 185 15.58 17.37 15.06
CA LEU A 185 14.24 17.59 14.52
C LEU A 185 13.36 16.32 14.56
N PHE A 186 13.90 15.20 14.12
CA PHE A 186 13.13 13.96 13.91
C PHE A 186 13.37 12.87 14.96
N GLY A 187 14.27 13.10 15.92
CA GLY A 187 14.65 12.11 16.92
C GLY A 187 15.71 11.13 16.40
N PRO A 188 15.83 9.93 16.98
CA PRO A 188 16.81 8.95 16.54
C PRO A 188 16.46 8.45 15.15
N VAL A 189 17.21 8.94 14.16
CA VAL A 189 17.09 8.55 12.75
C VAL A 189 18.40 7.95 12.25
N ASP A 190 18.29 6.94 11.40
CA ASP A 190 19.41 6.34 10.70
C ASP A 190 19.58 7.05 9.35
N LEU A 191 20.68 7.78 9.19
CA LEU A 191 21.01 8.47 7.97
C LEU A 191 21.49 7.46 6.91
N VAL A 192 21.10 7.69 5.68
CA VAL A 192 21.45 6.85 4.55
C VAL A 192 22.03 7.69 3.43
N ASP A 193 23.21 7.32 2.99
CA ASP A 193 23.83 7.82 1.78
C ASP A 193 23.64 6.78 0.66
N ALA A 194 22.87 7.13 -0.35
CA ALA A 194 22.62 6.29 -1.52
C ALA A 194 23.50 6.65 -2.72
N GLY A 195 24.54 7.47 -2.52
CA GLY A 195 25.44 7.93 -3.57
C GLY A 195 24.77 8.91 -4.56
N VAL A 196 23.77 9.64 -4.12
CA VAL A 196 23.15 10.72 -4.90
C VAL A 196 23.83 12.01 -4.50
N GLU A 197 24.41 12.71 -5.48
CA GLU A 197 25.23 13.91 -5.22
C GLU A 197 24.39 15.03 -4.57
N GLY A 198 24.89 15.58 -3.47
CA GLY A 198 24.30 16.72 -2.78
C GLY A 198 23.00 16.41 -2.02
N GLU A 199 22.70 15.15 -1.77
CA GLU A 199 21.59 14.74 -0.91
C GLU A 199 21.88 13.49 -0.09
N PHE A 200 21.13 13.33 0.97
CA PHE A 200 21.09 12.13 1.80
C PHE A 200 19.65 11.80 2.19
N GLY A 201 19.43 10.63 2.74
CA GLY A 201 18.10 10.20 3.20
C GLY A 201 18.12 9.70 4.63
N PHE A 202 16.94 9.58 5.20
CA PHE A 202 16.72 8.89 6.47
C PHE A 202 15.31 8.37 6.58
N VAL A 203 15.09 7.44 7.52
CA VAL A 203 13.73 6.98 7.88
C VAL A 203 13.39 7.54 9.25
N THR A 204 12.25 8.21 9.37
CA THR A 204 11.80 8.82 10.61
C THR A 204 11.41 7.77 11.67
N VAL A 205 11.29 8.18 12.91
CA VAL A 205 10.49 7.45 13.91
C VAL A 205 9.01 7.45 13.49
N SER A 206 8.16 6.71 14.17
CA SER A 206 6.73 6.69 13.90
C SER A 206 6.10 8.05 14.23
N LEU A 207 5.55 8.74 13.22
CA LEU A 207 4.96 10.07 13.29
C LEU A 207 3.62 10.09 12.57
N SER A 208 2.69 10.92 13.02
CA SER A 208 1.56 11.33 12.19
C SER A 208 2.02 12.29 11.09
N GLU A 209 1.20 12.50 10.07
CA GLU A 209 1.52 13.44 9.00
C GLU A 209 1.64 14.88 9.51
N ALA A 210 0.82 15.26 10.49
CA ALA A 210 0.89 16.57 11.12
C ALA A 210 2.20 16.75 11.91
N GLU A 211 2.60 15.74 12.71
CA GLU A 211 3.87 15.75 13.44
C GLU A 211 5.07 15.82 12.48
N TYR A 212 4.99 15.09 11.36
CA TYR A 212 6.01 15.16 10.31
C TYR A 212 6.10 16.57 9.70
N ALA A 213 4.97 17.12 9.28
CA ALA A 213 4.92 18.45 8.65
C ALA A 213 5.45 19.56 9.60
N GLU A 214 5.10 19.52 10.89
CA GLU A 214 5.61 20.46 11.88
C GLU A 214 7.13 20.38 12.00
N ARG A 215 7.71 19.18 12.00
CA ARG A 215 9.16 18.97 12.10
C ARG A 215 9.89 19.36 10.82
N ALA A 216 9.31 19.07 9.65
CA ALA A 216 9.88 19.39 8.35
C ALA A 216 9.85 20.89 8.02
N ALA A 217 9.03 21.70 8.70
CA ALA A 217 8.97 23.15 8.53
C ALA A 217 10.03 23.93 9.34
N LYS A 218 10.76 23.28 10.21
CA LYS A 218 11.84 23.86 11.06
C LYS A 218 13.21 23.66 10.44
#